data_38e6583d65094bec41f12c40179ef588
#
_entry.id   38e6583d65094bec41f12c40179ef588
#
_cell.length_a   1.000
_cell.length_b   1.000
_cell.length_c   1.000
_cell.angle_alpha   90.00
_cell.angle_beta   90.00
_cell.angle_gamma   90.00
#
_symmetry.space_group_name_H-M   'P 1'
#
loop_
_entity.id
_entity.type
_entity.pdbx_description
1 polymer ?
#
loop_
_entity_poly.entity_id
_entity_poly.type
_entity_poly.pdbx_seq_one_letter_code
_entity_poly.pdbx_strand_id
1 'polypeptide(L)'
;FDGSSLYEHEDPRLKRHPDWGTHVFNYGRNEVRSFLLSSAHYWLSEFHFDGLRVDAVASMLYLDYSRKAGEWLPNRYGGRENLEAIDFLRQLNVMVHGEFPGALTVAEESTAWPMVSRPTHLGGLGFSMKWNMGWMNDTLDYLSHDPVHRRYHHSRLTFGQLYAYTENFVLPLSHDEVVHGKGSLFGKMPGDDWQKFANVRLLLAYQMTSPGKKLNFMGSELGQRSEWNAGGELDWWLLQHAPHAGLQRLARDLNRLYCATPALHELDFEAGGFAWSDCHDADQSVLSYLRLARDGSFV
;
A
#
# COMPACT_ATOMS: atom_id res chain seq x y z
N PHE A 1 18.48 31.25 1.09
CA PHE A 1 18.87 32.63 0.81
C PHE A 1 20.39 32.78 0.61
N ASP A 2 21.18 32.14 1.46
CA ASP A 2 22.65 32.20 1.41
C ASP A 2 23.28 30.97 0.74
N GLY A 3 22.49 30.02 0.26
CA GLY A 3 22.94 28.80 -0.39
C GLY A 3 23.31 27.67 0.56
N SER A 4 23.17 27.87 1.88
CA SER A 4 23.44 26.83 2.87
C SER A 4 22.32 25.76 2.86
N SER A 5 22.67 24.52 3.21
CA SER A 5 21.72 23.41 3.35
C SER A 5 21.04 23.51 4.72
N LEU A 6 19.74 23.85 4.75
CA LEU A 6 18.97 24.01 5.98
C LEU A 6 18.21 22.74 6.37
N TYR A 7 17.51 22.14 5.43
CA TYR A 7 16.68 20.97 5.66
C TYR A 7 17.33 19.67 5.18
N GLU A 8 18.17 19.76 4.15
CA GLU A 8 18.87 18.65 3.55
C GLU A 8 20.32 18.52 4.05
N HIS A 9 20.99 17.44 3.65
CA HIS A 9 22.43 17.24 3.93
C HIS A 9 23.29 18.11 3.00
N GLU A 10 24.49 18.50 3.45
CA GLU A 10 25.49 19.18 2.62
C GLU A 10 26.18 18.21 1.66
N ASP A 11 26.49 17.00 2.11
CA ASP A 11 27.16 15.99 1.28
C ASP A 11 26.24 15.52 0.14
N PRO A 12 26.70 15.63 -1.13
CA PRO A 12 25.90 15.25 -2.29
C PRO A 12 25.41 13.79 -2.28
N ARG A 13 26.18 12.89 -1.63
CA ARG A 13 25.85 11.45 -1.50
C ARG A 13 24.68 11.18 -0.56
N LEU A 14 24.29 12.15 0.27
CA LEU A 14 23.15 12.08 1.18
C LEU A 14 22.04 13.04 0.79
N LYS A 15 22.34 14.05 -0.05
CA LYS A 15 21.49 15.23 -0.29
C LYS A 15 20.28 14.94 -1.17
N ARG A 16 20.40 14.07 -2.17
CA ARG A 16 19.37 13.89 -3.21
C ARG A 16 19.06 12.44 -3.47
N HIS A 17 17.80 12.18 -3.82
CA HIS A 17 17.41 10.92 -4.45
C HIS A 17 17.73 10.97 -5.95
N PRO A 18 18.57 10.06 -6.47
CA PRO A 18 18.99 10.08 -7.88
C PRO A 18 17.82 9.96 -8.85
N ASP A 19 16.85 9.08 -8.56
CA ASP A 19 15.73 8.77 -9.44
C ASP A 19 14.71 9.90 -9.54
N TRP A 20 14.51 10.63 -8.45
CA TRP A 20 13.46 11.67 -8.37
C TRP A 20 14.00 13.10 -8.45
N GLY A 21 15.30 13.28 -8.29
CA GLY A 21 15.92 14.60 -8.22
C GLY A 21 15.51 15.43 -7.00
N THR A 22 14.80 14.84 -6.04
CA THR A 22 14.34 15.49 -4.81
C THR A 22 15.42 15.54 -3.75
N HIS A 23 15.31 16.51 -2.83
CA HIS A 23 16.19 16.59 -1.68
C HIS A 23 15.75 15.62 -0.59
N VAL A 24 16.73 15.08 0.14
CA VAL A 24 16.52 14.22 1.32
C VAL A 24 16.61 15.07 2.58
N PHE A 25 15.61 15.00 3.44
CA PHE A 25 15.65 15.64 4.74
C PHE A 25 16.79 15.10 5.61
N ASN A 26 17.48 16.00 6.28
CA ASN A 26 18.48 15.63 7.29
C ASN A 26 17.80 15.31 8.64
N TYR A 27 17.36 14.08 8.80
CA TYR A 27 16.65 13.62 10.00
C TYR A 27 17.50 13.65 11.27
N GLY A 28 18.81 13.88 11.17
CA GLY A 28 19.71 14.08 12.30
C GLY A 28 19.63 15.48 12.92
N ARG A 29 19.01 16.45 12.22
CA ARG A 29 18.86 17.83 12.74
C ARG A 29 17.56 17.98 13.53
N ASN A 30 17.67 18.50 14.75
CA ASN A 30 16.50 18.70 15.61
C ASN A 30 15.48 19.67 15.02
N GLU A 31 15.93 20.70 14.31
CA GLU A 31 15.06 21.68 13.64
C GLU A 31 14.23 21.03 12.52
N VAL A 32 14.84 20.12 11.74
CA VAL A 32 14.15 19.38 10.68
C VAL A 32 13.14 18.41 11.28
N ARG A 33 13.51 17.68 12.32
CA ARG A 33 12.60 16.79 13.05
C ARG A 33 11.42 17.57 13.64
N SER A 34 11.69 18.70 14.29
CA SER A 34 10.65 19.57 14.85
C SER A 34 9.69 20.06 13.76
N PHE A 35 10.22 20.50 12.61
CA PHE A 35 9.40 20.91 11.46
C PHE A 35 8.48 19.79 10.98
N LEU A 36 9.00 18.59 10.77
CA LEU A 36 8.23 17.46 10.26
C LEU A 36 7.20 16.93 11.27
N LEU A 37 7.56 16.86 12.57
CA LEU A 37 6.62 16.48 13.63
C LEU A 37 5.53 17.53 13.81
N SER A 38 5.87 18.82 13.75
CA SER A 38 4.89 19.91 13.82
C SER A 38 3.93 19.87 12.64
N SER A 39 4.41 19.53 11.44
CA SER A 39 3.54 19.34 10.26
C SER A 39 2.55 18.21 10.49
N ALA A 40 3.01 17.05 10.96
CA ALA A 40 2.13 15.91 11.25
C ALA A 40 1.09 16.26 12.33
N HIS A 41 1.53 16.88 13.41
CA HIS A 41 0.65 17.35 14.50
C HIS A 41 -0.40 18.34 13.98
N TYR A 42 0.02 19.31 13.16
CA TYR A 42 -0.87 20.34 12.61
C TYR A 42 -2.02 19.73 11.77
N TRP A 43 -1.72 18.78 10.90
CA TRP A 43 -2.76 18.12 10.08
C TRP A 43 -3.76 17.31 10.93
N LEU A 44 -3.28 16.70 12.00
CA LEU A 44 -4.14 15.92 12.90
C LEU A 44 -4.95 16.83 13.85
N SER A 45 -4.33 17.90 14.40
CA SER A 45 -4.99 18.78 15.37
C SER A 45 -5.94 19.80 14.74
N GLU A 46 -5.49 20.48 13.68
CA GLU A 46 -6.23 21.59 13.09
C GLU A 46 -7.21 21.14 11.99
N PHE A 47 -6.84 20.13 11.22
CA PHE A 47 -7.67 19.61 10.14
C PHE A 47 -8.41 18.32 10.51
N HIS A 48 -8.16 17.78 11.69
CA HIS A 48 -8.83 16.58 12.22
C HIS A 48 -8.76 15.38 11.29
N PHE A 49 -7.60 15.17 10.65
CA PHE A 49 -7.38 13.99 9.83
C PHE A 49 -7.37 12.72 10.69
N ASP A 50 -7.95 11.64 10.17
CA ASP A 50 -8.02 10.34 10.85
C ASP A 50 -6.69 9.57 10.77
N GLY A 51 -5.73 10.06 10.01
CA GLY A 51 -4.41 9.43 9.90
C GLY A 51 -3.51 10.05 8.83
N LEU A 52 -2.28 9.55 8.78
CA LEU A 52 -1.24 10.00 7.86
C LEU A 52 -0.62 8.81 7.13
N ARG A 53 -0.42 8.95 5.82
CA ARG A 53 0.43 8.05 5.05
C ARG A 53 1.81 8.66 4.89
N VAL A 54 2.84 7.89 5.21
CA VAL A 54 4.24 8.25 4.92
C VAL A 54 4.66 7.58 3.62
N ASP A 55 5.00 8.41 2.65
CA ASP A 55 5.40 8.02 1.31
C ASP A 55 6.84 7.51 1.28
N ALA A 56 7.12 6.54 0.40
CA ALA A 56 8.45 6.04 0.07
C ALA A 56 9.35 5.75 1.28
N VAL A 57 8.81 5.10 2.32
CA VAL A 57 9.52 4.83 3.58
C VAL A 57 10.82 4.05 3.34
N ALA A 58 10.88 3.16 2.33
CA ALA A 58 12.11 2.48 1.94
C ALA A 58 13.26 3.45 1.65
N SER A 59 12.97 4.57 0.98
CA SER A 59 13.97 5.60 0.67
C SER A 59 14.48 6.36 1.90
N MET A 60 13.70 6.36 2.98
CA MET A 60 14.11 6.93 4.27
C MET A 60 14.99 5.95 5.06
N LEU A 61 14.67 4.65 4.99
CA LEU A 61 15.32 3.60 5.80
C LEU A 61 16.72 3.24 5.31
N TYR A 62 16.98 3.37 4.00
CA TYR A 62 18.22 2.88 3.39
C TYR A 62 19.04 4.02 2.78
N LEU A 63 20.27 4.18 3.27
CA LEU A 63 21.24 5.17 2.78
C LEU A 63 21.70 4.89 1.35
N ASP A 64 21.65 3.63 0.92
CA ASP A 64 22.00 3.16 -0.42
C ASP A 64 20.80 3.06 -1.37
N TYR A 65 19.61 3.55 -0.97
CA TYR A 65 18.42 3.47 -1.81
C TYR A 65 18.65 4.13 -3.18
N SER A 66 18.47 3.35 -4.25
CA SER A 66 18.69 3.76 -5.67
C SER A 66 20.09 4.32 -5.96
N ARG A 67 21.11 3.93 -5.19
CA ARG A 67 22.50 4.38 -5.36
C ARG A 67 23.43 3.22 -5.66
N LYS A 68 24.45 3.52 -6.46
CA LYS A 68 25.52 2.58 -6.77
C LYS A 68 26.59 2.57 -5.67
N ALA A 69 27.46 1.57 -5.71
CA ALA A 69 28.63 1.52 -4.86
C ALA A 69 29.48 2.80 -5.00
N GLY A 70 29.80 3.45 -3.90
CA GLY A 70 30.55 4.73 -3.86
C GLY A 70 29.69 6.00 -3.95
N GLU A 71 28.38 5.89 -4.24
CA GLU A 71 27.46 7.02 -4.35
C GLU A 71 26.67 7.29 -3.06
N TRP A 72 26.96 6.56 -2.00
CA TRP A 72 26.32 6.69 -0.68
C TRP A 72 27.34 6.57 0.46
N LEU A 73 26.95 6.97 1.64
CA LEU A 73 27.77 6.88 2.86
C LEU A 73 27.12 5.90 3.85
N PRO A 74 27.91 4.98 4.43
CA PRO A 74 27.42 4.11 5.48
C PRO A 74 27.12 4.90 6.77
N ASN A 75 26.26 4.34 7.60
CA ASN A 75 26.03 4.85 8.95
C ASN A 75 27.26 4.67 9.84
N ARG A 76 27.20 5.20 11.07
CA ARG A 76 28.31 5.16 12.05
C ARG A 76 28.79 3.74 12.43
N TYR A 77 28.05 2.71 12.07
CA TYR A 77 28.40 1.31 12.30
C TYR A 77 28.83 0.59 11.02
N GLY A 78 28.90 1.30 9.88
CA GLY A 78 29.27 0.75 8.59
C GLY A 78 28.10 0.12 7.81
N GLY A 79 26.89 0.18 8.34
CA GLY A 79 25.66 -0.35 7.71
C GLY A 79 25.00 0.64 6.77
N ARG A 80 23.98 0.15 6.06
CA ARG A 80 23.19 0.93 5.09
C ARG A 80 21.92 1.55 5.69
N GLU A 81 21.60 1.22 6.92
CA GLU A 81 20.39 1.72 7.60
C GLU A 81 20.57 3.20 7.97
N ASN A 82 19.59 4.02 7.65
CA ASN A 82 19.54 5.43 8.07
C ASN A 82 18.99 5.51 9.49
N LEU A 83 19.91 5.48 10.47
CA LEU A 83 19.55 5.42 11.88
C LEU A 83 18.76 6.65 12.35
N GLU A 84 19.06 7.80 11.80
CA GLU A 84 18.40 9.07 12.12
C GLU A 84 16.95 9.10 11.59
N ALA A 85 16.71 8.57 10.40
CA ALA A 85 15.36 8.45 9.84
C ALA A 85 14.53 7.39 10.58
N ILE A 86 15.14 6.26 10.96
CA ILE A 86 14.49 5.22 11.77
C ILE A 86 14.01 5.78 13.10
N ASP A 87 14.89 6.54 13.79
CA ASP A 87 14.55 7.18 15.07
C ASP A 87 13.45 8.24 14.89
N PHE A 88 13.51 9.04 13.82
CA PHE A 88 12.47 10.01 13.48
C PHE A 88 11.11 9.32 13.25
N LEU A 89 11.05 8.24 12.48
CA LEU A 89 9.81 7.50 12.21
C LEU A 89 9.19 6.94 13.48
N ARG A 90 10.03 6.40 14.39
CA ARG A 90 9.58 5.94 15.70
C ARG A 90 9.01 7.09 16.53
N GLN A 91 9.69 8.23 16.55
CA GLN A 91 9.24 9.42 17.27
C GLN A 91 7.90 9.93 16.71
N LEU A 92 7.77 9.97 15.39
CA LEU A 92 6.51 10.33 14.71
C LEU A 92 5.35 9.44 15.18
N ASN A 93 5.53 8.14 15.14
CA ASN A 93 4.48 7.18 15.52
C ASN A 93 4.16 7.24 17.02
N VAL A 94 5.16 7.42 17.87
CA VAL A 94 4.94 7.62 19.32
C VAL A 94 4.12 8.89 19.59
N MET A 95 4.44 9.99 18.93
CA MET A 95 3.70 11.25 19.05
C MET A 95 2.27 11.09 18.56
N VAL A 96 2.07 10.56 17.35
CA VAL A 96 0.72 10.41 16.77
C VAL A 96 -0.16 9.54 17.64
N HIS A 97 0.30 8.35 18.03
CA HIS A 97 -0.53 7.43 18.83
C HIS A 97 -0.72 7.88 20.28
N GLY A 98 0.22 8.67 20.82
CA GLY A 98 0.13 9.19 22.18
C GLY A 98 -0.79 10.41 22.30
N GLU A 99 -0.79 11.30 21.32
CA GLU A 99 -1.53 12.56 21.38
C GLU A 99 -2.87 12.51 20.64
N PHE A 100 -3.01 11.62 19.65
CA PHE A 100 -4.23 11.46 18.84
C PHE A 100 -4.74 10.02 18.89
N PRO A 101 -5.38 9.59 20.01
CA PRO A 101 -5.92 8.25 20.14
C PRO A 101 -6.93 7.95 19.01
N GLY A 102 -6.70 6.88 18.27
CA GLY A 102 -7.52 6.48 17.12
C GLY A 102 -7.00 6.95 15.76
N ALA A 103 -6.06 7.90 15.70
CA ALA A 103 -5.40 8.25 14.46
C ALA A 103 -4.50 7.11 13.97
N LEU A 104 -4.45 6.94 12.65
CA LEU A 104 -3.67 5.88 12.00
C LEU A 104 -2.42 6.45 11.34
N THR A 105 -1.33 5.68 11.37
CA THR A 105 -0.17 5.93 10.52
C THR A 105 0.05 4.74 9.59
N VAL A 106 0.24 5.00 8.30
CA VAL A 106 0.38 3.96 7.28
C VAL A 106 1.68 4.18 6.52
N ALA A 107 2.53 3.16 6.45
CA ALA A 107 3.77 3.22 5.68
C ALA A 107 3.56 2.71 4.26
N GLU A 108 3.99 3.48 3.27
CA GLU A 108 4.30 2.92 1.95
C GLU A 108 5.77 2.48 1.99
N GLU A 109 5.96 1.20 2.26
CA GLU A 109 7.28 0.58 2.38
C GLU A 109 7.32 -0.69 1.52
N SER A 110 8.14 -0.71 0.49
CA SER A 110 8.15 -1.72 -0.57
C SER A 110 9.19 -2.82 -0.37
N THR A 111 9.99 -2.75 0.69
CA THR A 111 11.06 -3.72 0.95
C THR A 111 10.67 -4.76 2.01
N ALA A 112 11.60 -5.68 2.28
CA ALA A 112 11.46 -6.65 3.35
C ALA A 112 11.91 -6.12 4.72
N TRP A 113 11.87 -4.79 4.96
CA TRP A 113 12.17 -4.24 6.28
C TRP A 113 11.22 -4.81 7.32
N PRO A 114 11.74 -5.40 8.41
CA PRO A 114 10.90 -6.08 9.39
C PRO A 114 10.24 -5.11 10.37
N MET A 115 9.10 -5.51 10.91
CA MET A 115 8.44 -4.85 12.04
C MET A 115 8.04 -3.40 11.78
N VAL A 116 7.67 -3.07 10.54
CA VAL A 116 7.18 -1.72 10.19
C VAL A 116 5.94 -1.38 10.99
N SER A 117 4.98 -2.29 11.08
CA SER A 117 3.72 -2.13 11.80
C SER A 117 3.70 -2.81 13.17
N ARG A 118 4.86 -2.93 13.80
CA ARG A 118 4.98 -3.44 15.17
C ARG A 118 5.38 -2.31 16.13
N PRO A 119 4.98 -2.41 17.41
CA PRO A 119 5.25 -1.38 18.40
C PRO A 119 6.75 -1.04 18.56
N THR A 120 7.05 0.23 18.80
CA THR A 120 8.42 0.73 18.95
C THR A 120 9.17 0.07 20.11
N HIS A 121 8.49 -0.25 21.22
CA HIS A 121 9.08 -0.93 22.38
C HIS A 121 9.48 -2.38 22.10
N LEU A 122 8.97 -2.99 21.03
CA LEU A 122 9.39 -4.30 20.53
C LEU A 122 10.48 -4.20 19.45
N GLY A 123 10.95 -2.98 19.14
CA GLY A 123 11.93 -2.74 18.09
C GLY A 123 11.37 -2.33 16.74
N GLY A 124 10.04 -2.29 16.60
CA GLY A 124 9.35 -1.89 15.37
C GLY A 124 9.45 -0.39 15.08
N LEU A 125 8.90 0.01 13.91
CA LEU A 125 8.80 1.43 13.54
C LEU A 125 7.55 2.10 14.13
N GLY A 126 6.54 1.34 14.56
CA GLY A 126 5.35 1.83 15.24
C GLY A 126 4.21 2.27 14.34
N PHE A 127 4.27 2.04 13.03
CA PHE A 127 3.14 2.29 12.15
C PHE A 127 1.92 1.42 12.51
N SER A 128 0.73 1.94 12.28
CA SER A 128 -0.51 1.15 12.42
C SER A 128 -0.59 0.07 11.36
N MET A 129 -0.20 0.40 10.12
CA MET A 129 -0.29 -0.49 8.96
C MET A 129 0.82 -0.20 7.95
N LYS A 130 1.00 -1.15 7.03
CA LYS A 130 1.93 -1.07 5.90
C LYS A 130 1.21 -1.46 4.61
N TRP A 131 1.47 -0.78 3.50
CA TRP A 131 1.00 -1.23 2.19
C TRP A 131 1.67 -2.53 1.77
N ASN A 132 0.86 -3.48 1.28
CA ASN A 132 1.36 -4.74 0.72
C ASN A 132 1.65 -4.58 -0.77
N MET A 133 2.81 -4.04 -1.08
CA MET A 133 3.25 -3.83 -2.47
C MET A 133 3.46 -5.16 -3.20
N GLY A 134 3.87 -6.21 -2.50
CA GLY A 134 4.02 -7.56 -3.05
C GLY A 134 2.68 -8.11 -3.53
N TRP A 135 1.64 -8.09 -2.69
CA TRP A 135 0.29 -8.50 -3.08
C TRP A 135 -0.22 -7.71 -4.30
N MET A 136 -0.03 -6.40 -4.30
CA MET A 136 -0.46 -5.54 -5.40
C MET A 136 0.22 -5.92 -6.71
N ASN A 137 1.55 -6.02 -6.72
CA ASN A 137 2.32 -6.36 -7.90
C ASN A 137 1.96 -7.75 -8.43
N ASP A 138 1.94 -8.76 -7.56
CA ASP A 138 1.64 -10.14 -7.94
C ASP A 138 0.21 -10.30 -8.47
N THR A 139 -0.76 -9.62 -7.85
CA THR A 139 -2.17 -9.67 -8.26
C THR A 139 -2.39 -9.00 -9.61
N LEU A 140 -1.81 -7.81 -9.82
CA LEU A 140 -1.94 -7.08 -11.09
C LEU A 140 -1.19 -7.79 -12.22
N ASP A 141 -0.01 -8.33 -11.95
CA ASP A 141 0.74 -9.14 -12.92
C ASP A 141 -0.08 -10.37 -13.34
N TYR A 142 -0.59 -11.15 -12.38
CA TYR A 142 -1.43 -12.32 -12.67
C TYR A 142 -2.64 -11.96 -13.54
N LEU A 143 -3.37 -10.90 -13.18
CA LEU A 143 -4.57 -10.49 -13.91
C LEU A 143 -4.31 -9.87 -15.28
N SER A 144 -3.10 -9.35 -15.52
CA SER A 144 -2.69 -8.82 -16.82
C SER A 144 -2.46 -9.92 -17.87
N HIS A 145 -2.20 -11.15 -17.43
CA HIS A 145 -2.06 -12.28 -18.34
C HIS A 145 -3.40 -12.71 -18.94
N ASP A 146 -3.37 -13.13 -20.22
CA ASP A 146 -4.51 -13.80 -20.83
C ASP A 146 -4.90 -15.03 -19.99
N PRO A 147 -6.21 -15.28 -19.75
CA PRO A 147 -6.67 -16.40 -18.94
C PRO A 147 -6.07 -17.76 -19.32
N VAL A 148 -5.78 -18.00 -20.61
CA VAL A 148 -5.17 -19.25 -21.08
C VAL A 148 -3.75 -19.48 -20.52
N HIS A 149 -3.07 -18.42 -20.13
CA HIS A 149 -1.70 -18.48 -19.58
C HIS A 149 -1.65 -18.43 -18.05
N ARG A 150 -2.73 -18.09 -17.36
CA ARG A 150 -2.77 -17.86 -15.91
C ARG A 150 -2.36 -19.08 -15.10
N ARG A 151 -2.59 -20.28 -15.59
CA ARG A 151 -2.16 -21.52 -14.93
C ARG A 151 -0.65 -21.56 -14.63
N TYR A 152 0.16 -20.90 -15.44
CA TYR A 152 1.62 -20.84 -15.25
C TYR A 152 2.05 -19.78 -14.22
N HIS A 153 1.13 -18.94 -13.80
CA HIS A 153 1.36 -17.85 -12.86
C HIS A 153 0.54 -17.97 -11.56
N HIS A 154 -0.09 -19.13 -11.35
CA HIS A 154 -1.01 -19.38 -10.24
C HIS A 154 -0.39 -19.10 -8.86
N SER A 155 0.90 -19.41 -8.69
CA SER A 155 1.65 -19.17 -7.46
C SER A 155 1.73 -17.69 -7.06
N ARG A 156 1.55 -16.75 -7.98
CA ARG A 156 1.52 -15.32 -7.65
C ARG A 156 0.38 -14.96 -6.70
N LEU A 157 -0.78 -15.59 -6.86
CA LEU A 157 -1.91 -15.33 -5.95
C LEU A 157 -1.77 -16.03 -4.59
N THR A 158 -1.01 -17.13 -4.53
CA THR A 158 -0.86 -17.91 -3.28
C THR A 158 0.36 -17.49 -2.46
N PHE A 159 1.40 -16.95 -3.11
CA PHE A 159 2.66 -16.56 -2.46
C PHE A 159 2.46 -15.50 -1.37
N GLY A 160 1.60 -14.50 -1.61
CA GLY A 160 1.32 -13.43 -0.66
C GLY A 160 0.83 -13.93 0.71
N GLN A 161 0.19 -15.10 0.74
CA GLN A 161 -0.32 -15.68 1.99
C GLN A 161 0.79 -16.16 2.93
N LEU A 162 1.99 -16.46 2.41
CA LEU A 162 3.13 -16.89 3.23
C LEU A 162 3.62 -15.78 4.18
N TYR A 163 3.40 -14.51 3.84
CA TYR A 163 3.83 -13.39 4.66
C TYR A 163 2.68 -12.47 5.10
N ALA A 164 1.42 -12.82 4.79
CA ALA A 164 0.25 -11.97 5.02
C ALA A 164 0.07 -11.47 6.47
N TYR A 165 0.68 -12.14 7.45
CA TYR A 165 0.55 -11.83 8.89
C TYR A 165 1.85 -11.33 9.52
N THR A 166 2.90 -11.11 8.73
CA THR A 166 4.16 -10.54 9.25
C THR A 166 3.99 -9.07 9.63
N GLU A 167 3.10 -8.37 8.96
CA GLU A 167 2.74 -6.96 9.19
C GLU A 167 1.20 -6.79 9.22
N ASN A 168 0.74 -5.63 9.65
CA ASN A 168 -0.67 -5.24 9.48
C ASN A 168 -0.82 -4.64 8.08
N PHE A 169 -1.21 -5.45 7.11
CA PHE A 169 -1.20 -5.03 5.72
C PHE A 169 -2.48 -4.30 5.28
N VAL A 170 -2.27 -3.27 4.45
CA VAL A 170 -3.29 -2.72 3.55
C VAL A 170 -3.03 -3.27 2.16
N LEU A 171 -4.06 -3.70 1.45
CA LEU A 171 -4.01 -4.18 0.08
C LEU A 171 -4.27 -3.01 -0.87
N PRO A 172 -3.21 -2.36 -1.41
CA PRO A 172 -3.38 -1.14 -2.16
C PRO A 172 -3.73 -1.43 -3.63
N LEU A 173 -4.76 -0.75 -4.12
CA LEU A 173 -4.95 -0.40 -5.52
C LEU A 173 -4.98 1.13 -5.52
N SER A 174 -3.80 1.74 -5.47
CA SER A 174 -3.63 3.16 -5.19
C SER A 174 -3.59 4.02 -6.46
N HIS A 175 -3.34 5.32 -6.29
CA HIS A 175 -3.11 6.22 -7.42
C HIS A 175 -1.87 5.80 -8.23
N ASP A 176 -0.85 5.24 -7.59
CA ASP A 176 0.40 4.86 -8.25
C ASP A 176 0.21 3.80 -9.34
N GLU A 177 -0.83 2.95 -9.24
CA GLU A 177 -1.13 1.96 -10.26
C GLU A 177 -1.85 2.54 -11.47
N VAL A 178 -2.37 3.76 -11.39
CA VAL A 178 -3.26 4.35 -12.41
C VAL A 178 -2.84 5.75 -12.91
N VAL A 179 -1.68 6.25 -12.48
CA VAL A 179 -1.12 7.52 -12.95
C VAL A 179 -0.53 7.41 -14.36
N HIS A 180 -0.16 8.57 -14.92
CA HIS A 180 0.36 8.70 -16.29
C HIS A 180 1.42 7.66 -16.64
N GLY A 181 1.23 6.99 -17.77
CA GLY A 181 2.11 5.95 -18.31
C GLY A 181 1.86 4.55 -17.74
N LYS A 182 0.96 4.39 -16.76
CA LYS A 182 0.66 3.10 -16.13
C LYS A 182 -0.68 2.47 -16.54
N GLY A 183 -1.55 3.20 -17.20
CA GLY A 183 -2.90 2.76 -17.59
C GLY A 183 -3.87 2.67 -16.41
N SER A 184 -5.18 2.65 -16.68
CA SER A 184 -6.20 2.39 -15.66
C SER A 184 -6.26 0.91 -15.27
N LEU A 185 -6.89 0.57 -14.14
CA LEU A 185 -7.10 -0.85 -13.77
C LEU A 185 -7.88 -1.60 -14.87
N PHE A 186 -8.88 -0.95 -15.47
CA PHE A 186 -9.62 -1.50 -16.62
C PHE A 186 -8.69 -1.70 -17.83
N GLY A 187 -7.81 -0.72 -18.11
CA GLY A 187 -6.87 -0.77 -19.23
C GLY A 187 -5.84 -1.89 -19.14
N LYS A 188 -5.44 -2.26 -17.90
CA LYS A 188 -4.50 -3.36 -17.64
C LYS A 188 -5.05 -4.75 -17.94
N MET A 189 -6.37 -4.91 -17.97
CA MET A 189 -7.01 -6.21 -18.17
C MET A 189 -6.95 -6.65 -19.63
N PRO A 190 -6.66 -7.93 -19.90
CA PRO A 190 -6.63 -8.47 -21.26
C PRO A 190 -8.02 -8.68 -21.85
N GLY A 191 -8.08 -8.81 -23.18
CA GLY A 191 -9.26 -9.18 -23.92
C GLY A 191 -10.16 -8.02 -24.33
N ASP A 192 -11.39 -8.36 -24.71
CA ASP A 192 -12.43 -7.39 -25.07
C ASP A 192 -13.04 -6.70 -23.84
N ASP A 193 -13.94 -5.75 -24.06
CA ASP A 193 -14.57 -5.00 -22.99
C ASP A 193 -15.30 -5.89 -21.96
N TRP A 194 -15.99 -6.94 -22.42
CA TRP A 194 -16.69 -7.86 -21.52
C TRP A 194 -15.68 -8.58 -20.60
N GLN A 195 -14.60 -9.07 -21.18
CA GLN A 195 -13.51 -9.76 -20.47
C GLN A 195 -12.82 -8.82 -19.48
N LYS A 196 -12.56 -7.57 -19.89
CA LYS A 196 -11.97 -6.54 -19.01
C LYS A 196 -12.86 -6.26 -17.80
N PHE A 197 -14.16 -6.05 -18.01
CA PHE A 197 -15.10 -5.89 -16.88
C PHE A 197 -15.16 -7.13 -15.98
N ALA A 198 -15.11 -8.34 -16.56
CA ALA A 198 -15.08 -9.57 -15.79
C ALA A 198 -13.84 -9.63 -14.90
N ASN A 199 -12.66 -9.27 -15.43
CA ASN A 199 -11.41 -9.25 -14.68
C ASN A 199 -11.39 -8.17 -13.60
N VAL A 200 -11.89 -6.96 -13.85
CA VAL A 200 -11.99 -5.91 -12.82
C VAL A 200 -12.93 -6.35 -11.68
N ARG A 201 -14.06 -7.00 -12.00
CA ARG A 201 -14.95 -7.57 -10.98
C ARG A 201 -14.23 -8.62 -10.14
N LEU A 202 -13.45 -9.50 -10.78
CA LEU A 202 -12.65 -10.51 -10.08
C LEU A 202 -11.60 -9.86 -9.18
N LEU A 203 -10.88 -8.83 -9.66
CA LEU A 203 -9.88 -8.10 -8.87
C LEU A 203 -10.50 -7.49 -7.61
N LEU A 204 -11.63 -6.78 -7.74
CA LEU A 204 -12.31 -6.16 -6.60
C LEU A 204 -12.84 -7.21 -5.61
N ALA A 205 -13.41 -8.30 -6.09
CA ALA A 205 -13.88 -9.39 -5.23
C ALA A 205 -12.71 -10.07 -4.51
N TYR A 206 -11.61 -10.36 -5.21
CA TYR A 206 -10.40 -10.93 -4.62
C TYR A 206 -9.79 -10.01 -3.56
N GLN A 207 -9.69 -8.70 -3.83
CA GLN A 207 -9.24 -7.73 -2.84
C GLN A 207 -10.12 -7.76 -1.59
N MET A 208 -11.45 -7.72 -1.75
CA MET A 208 -12.40 -7.66 -0.62
C MET A 208 -12.39 -8.93 0.24
N THR A 209 -12.08 -10.08 -0.34
CA THR A 209 -12.04 -11.36 0.39
C THR A 209 -10.65 -11.74 0.89
N SER A 210 -9.57 -11.16 0.39
CA SER A 210 -8.20 -11.40 0.87
C SER A 210 -7.98 -10.83 2.27
N PRO A 211 -7.12 -11.41 3.13
CA PRO A 211 -6.76 -10.83 4.42
C PRO A 211 -5.99 -9.52 4.27
N GLY A 212 -6.25 -8.54 5.13
CA GLY A 212 -5.70 -7.18 5.12
C GLY A 212 -6.75 -6.11 4.85
N LYS A 213 -6.45 -4.84 5.18
CA LYS A 213 -7.36 -3.71 4.95
C LYS A 213 -7.35 -3.31 3.47
N LYS A 214 -8.42 -2.70 3.01
CA LYS A 214 -8.66 -2.43 1.57
C LYS A 214 -8.38 -0.97 1.23
N LEU A 215 -7.63 -0.73 0.16
CA LEU A 215 -7.46 0.58 -0.42
C LEU A 215 -7.78 0.51 -1.91
N ASN A 216 -8.80 1.23 -2.33
CA ASN A 216 -9.18 1.35 -3.74
C ASN A 216 -9.22 2.82 -4.11
N PHE A 217 -8.41 3.21 -5.11
CA PHE A 217 -8.33 4.61 -5.53
C PHE A 217 -9.55 5.00 -6.36
N MET A 218 -9.98 6.25 -6.18
CA MET A 218 -11.18 6.82 -6.84
C MET A 218 -11.19 6.58 -8.36
N GLY A 219 -12.36 6.23 -8.90
CA GLY A 219 -12.57 5.95 -10.31
C GLY A 219 -12.39 4.47 -10.69
N SER A 220 -11.69 3.68 -9.87
CA SER A 220 -11.52 2.23 -10.12
C SER A 220 -12.87 1.49 -10.03
N GLU A 221 -13.72 1.89 -9.11
CA GLU A 221 -15.09 1.37 -8.93
C GLU A 221 -16.03 1.72 -10.09
N LEU A 222 -15.67 2.72 -10.90
CA LEU A 222 -16.41 3.08 -12.12
C LEU A 222 -15.88 2.33 -13.35
N GLY A 223 -14.73 1.67 -13.24
CA GLY A 223 -14.03 1.09 -14.38
C GLY A 223 -13.52 2.16 -15.34
N GLN A 224 -12.99 3.27 -14.80
CA GLN A 224 -12.45 4.37 -15.59
C GLN A 224 -11.47 3.85 -16.63
N ARG A 225 -11.61 4.30 -17.88
CA ARG A 225 -10.78 3.84 -19.01
C ARG A 225 -9.47 4.62 -19.12
N SER A 226 -9.54 5.92 -18.83
CA SER A 226 -8.39 6.81 -18.82
C SER A 226 -7.55 6.62 -17.55
N GLU A 227 -6.29 6.97 -17.65
CA GLU A 227 -5.43 7.15 -16.49
C GLU A 227 -5.96 8.27 -15.60
N TRP A 228 -5.63 8.20 -14.31
CA TRP A 228 -5.99 9.27 -13.39
C TRP A 228 -5.24 10.57 -13.75
N ASN A 229 -6.00 11.65 -13.81
CA ASN A 229 -5.49 12.99 -14.06
C ASN A 229 -5.88 13.92 -12.89
N ALA A 230 -4.87 14.40 -12.14
CA ALA A 230 -5.09 15.32 -11.02
C ALA A 230 -5.69 16.69 -11.45
N GLY A 231 -5.53 17.08 -12.72
CA GLY A 231 -6.06 18.32 -13.26
C GLY A 231 -7.48 18.22 -13.83
N GLY A 232 -8.09 17.03 -13.77
CA GLY A 232 -9.42 16.74 -14.29
C GLY A 232 -10.36 16.17 -13.24
N GLU A 233 -11.60 15.93 -13.66
CA GLU A 233 -12.59 15.20 -12.86
C GLU A 233 -12.66 13.73 -13.28
N LEU A 234 -13.31 12.90 -12.45
CA LEU A 234 -13.61 11.52 -12.79
C LEU A 234 -14.61 11.44 -13.96
N ASP A 235 -14.50 10.39 -14.75
CA ASP A 235 -15.38 10.15 -15.93
C ASP A 235 -16.79 9.71 -15.49
N TRP A 236 -17.51 10.53 -14.71
CA TRP A 236 -18.87 10.23 -14.19
C TRP A 236 -19.87 9.88 -15.26
N TRP A 237 -19.70 10.38 -16.47
CA TRP A 237 -20.54 10.07 -17.64
C TRP A 237 -20.52 8.58 -17.99
N LEU A 238 -19.49 7.81 -17.61
CA LEU A 238 -19.42 6.37 -17.80
C LEU A 238 -20.59 5.63 -17.16
N LEU A 239 -21.16 6.15 -16.08
CA LEU A 239 -22.30 5.54 -15.38
C LEU A 239 -23.59 5.50 -16.22
N GLN A 240 -23.65 6.21 -17.34
CA GLN A 240 -24.73 6.08 -18.33
C GLN A 240 -24.66 4.75 -19.07
N HIS A 241 -23.53 4.04 -19.03
CA HIS A 241 -23.32 2.74 -19.66
C HIS A 241 -23.51 1.59 -18.66
N ALA A 242 -24.33 0.63 -19.00
CA ALA A 242 -24.71 -0.48 -18.11
C ALA A 242 -23.53 -1.26 -17.49
N PRO A 243 -22.42 -1.56 -18.20
CA PRO A 243 -21.28 -2.26 -17.59
C PRO A 243 -20.61 -1.46 -16.47
N HIS A 244 -20.41 -0.14 -16.65
CA HIS A 244 -19.81 0.74 -15.66
C HIS A 244 -20.72 0.92 -14.44
N ALA A 245 -22.02 1.17 -14.66
CA ALA A 245 -23.01 1.21 -13.58
C ALA A 245 -23.11 -0.14 -12.84
N GLY A 246 -22.91 -1.25 -13.55
CA GLY A 246 -22.85 -2.59 -12.97
C GLY A 246 -21.65 -2.79 -12.06
N LEU A 247 -20.47 -2.30 -12.46
CA LEU A 247 -19.27 -2.37 -11.67
C LEU A 247 -19.38 -1.53 -10.39
N GLN A 248 -19.93 -0.31 -10.48
CA GLN A 248 -20.17 0.53 -9.31
C GLN A 248 -21.13 -0.14 -8.31
N ARG A 249 -22.21 -0.78 -8.83
CA ARG A 249 -23.11 -1.56 -7.95
C ARG A 249 -22.39 -2.70 -7.25
N LEU A 250 -21.54 -3.45 -7.98
CA LEU A 250 -20.72 -4.50 -7.38
C LEU A 250 -19.81 -3.95 -6.28
N ALA A 251 -19.08 -2.87 -6.54
CA ALA A 251 -18.20 -2.25 -5.53
C ALA A 251 -18.98 -1.85 -4.28
N ARG A 252 -20.17 -1.24 -4.45
CA ARG A 252 -21.07 -0.91 -3.34
C ARG A 252 -21.52 -2.15 -2.56
N ASP A 253 -21.88 -3.22 -3.26
CA ASP A 253 -22.42 -4.43 -2.65
C ASP A 253 -21.30 -5.21 -1.94
N LEU A 254 -20.07 -5.24 -2.50
CA LEU A 254 -18.88 -5.78 -1.85
C LEU A 254 -18.53 -5.01 -0.55
N ASN A 255 -18.60 -3.67 -0.58
CA ASN A 255 -18.39 -2.86 0.63
C ASN A 255 -19.42 -3.17 1.71
N ARG A 256 -20.71 -3.31 1.33
CA ARG A 256 -21.76 -3.70 2.28
C ARG A 256 -21.52 -5.08 2.87
N LEU A 257 -21.17 -6.04 2.01
CA LEU A 257 -20.84 -7.40 2.46
C LEU A 257 -19.66 -7.38 3.41
N TYR A 258 -18.58 -6.67 3.06
CA TYR A 258 -17.40 -6.54 3.91
C TYR A 258 -17.74 -5.99 5.30
N CYS A 259 -18.50 -4.89 5.36
CA CYS A 259 -18.90 -4.29 6.64
C CYS A 259 -19.86 -5.18 7.46
N ALA A 260 -20.74 -5.93 6.79
CA ALA A 260 -21.73 -6.79 7.45
C ALA A 260 -21.21 -8.16 7.87
N THR A 261 -20.03 -8.58 7.38
CA THR A 261 -19.50 -9.93 7.57
C THR A 261 -18.20 -9.89 8.39
N PRO A 262 -18.24 -10.12 9.71
CA PRO A 262 -17.07 -10.08 10.59
C PRO A 262 -15.90 -10.94 10.10
N ALA A 263 -16.17 -12.09 9.51
CA ALA A 263 -15.16 -12.98 8.96
C ALA A 263 -14.29 -12.34 7.89
N LEU A 264 -14.74 -11.30 7.21
CA LEU A 264 -13.96 -10.61 6.16
C LEU A 264 -12.99 -9.56 6.70
N HIS A 265 -13.14 -9.13 7.98
CA HIS A 265 -12.32 -8.01 8.48
C HIS A 265 -11.83 -8.13 9.92
N GLU A 266 -12.43 -9.00 10.75
CA GLU A 266 -12.14 -9.04 12.19
C GLU A 266 -10.75 -9.59 12.49
N LEU A 267 -10.32 -10.60 11.74
CA LEU A 267 -9.02 -11.27 11.88
C LEU A 267 -8.08 -11.00 10.69
N ASP A 268 -8.15 -9.80 10.11
CA ASP A 268 -7.34 -9.46 8.93
C ASP A 268 -5.82 -9.55 9.16
N PHE A 269 -5.38 -9.44 10.40
CA PHE A 269 -3.95 -9.45 10.77
C PHE A 269 -3.54 -10.69 11.57
N GLU A 270 -4.42 -11.70 11.64
CA GLU A 270 -4.20 -12.92 12.39
C GLU A 270 -4.36 -14.15 11.50
N ALA A 271 -3.42 -15.08 11.58
CA ALA A 271 -3.44 -16.28 10.75
C ALA A 271 -4.73 -17.14 10.93
N GLY A 272 -5.36 -17.08 12.12
CA GLY A 272 -6.62 -17.74 12.37
C GLY A 272 -7.81 -17.22 11.56
N GLY A 273 -7.67 -16.08 10.88
CA GLY A 273 -8.71 -15.48 10.03
C GLY A 273 -8.79 -16.05 8.62
N PHE A 274 -7.95 -17.02 8.25
CA PHE A 274 -7.87 -17.55 6.89
C PHE A 274 -7.54 -19.05 6.87
N ALA A 275 -8.18 -19.78 5.98
CA ALA A 275 -7.83 -21.17 5.71
C ALA A 275 -7.99 -21.50 4.23
N TRP A 276 -6.97 -22.09 3.63
CA TRP A 276 -7.11 -22.67 2.29
C TRP A 276 -8.07 -23.84 2.32
N SER A 277 -9.01 -23.86 1.38
CA SER A 277 -9.76 -25.07 1.03
C SER A 277 -9.05 -25.80 -0.11
N ASP A 278 -8.72 -25.09 -1.19
CA ASP A 278 -7.86 -25.59 -2.27
C ASP A 278 -7.11 -24.40 -2.92
N CYS A 279 -5.79 -24.54 -3.01
CA CYS A 279 -4.94 -23.54 -3.67
C CYS A 279 -4.08 -24.16 -4.80
N HIS A 280 -4.40 -25.37 -5.24
CA HIS A 280 -3.57 -26.12 -6.18
C HIS A 280 -4.18 -26.28 -7.58
N ASP A 281 -5.43 -25.88 -7.79
CA ASP A 281 -6.11 -25.99 -9.10
C ASP A 281 -5.63 -24.90 -10.08
N ALA A 282 -4.35 -24.98 -10.42
CA ALA A 282 -3.73 -24.08 -11.38
C ALA A 282 -4.30 -24.26 -12.79
N ASP A 283 -4.65 -25.49 -13.18
CA ASP A 283 -5.15 -25.78 -14.53
C ASP A 283 -6.48 -25.08 -14.82
N GLN A 284 -7.35 -24.96 -13.82
CA GLN A 284 -8.62 -24.22 -13.93
C GLN A 284 -8.49 -22.78 -13.46
N SER A 285 -7.34 -22.35 -12.96
CA SER A 285 -7.12 -21.03 -12.35
C SER A 285 -8.12 -20.73 -11.21
N VAL A 286 -8.39 -21.73 -10.37
CA VAL A 286 -9.34 -21.65 -9.25
C VAL A 286 -8.60 -21.64 -7.93
N LEU A 287 -9.01 -20.76 -7.04
CA LEU A 287 -8.63 -20.72 -5.62
C LEU A 287 -9.88 -20.82 -4.76
N SER A 288 -9.85 -21.63 -3.72
CA SER A 288 -10.89 -21.66 -2.71
C SER A 288 -10.30 -21.56 -1.31
N TYR A 289 -10.88 -20.69 -0.49
CA TYR A 289 -10.45 -20.43 0.87
C TYR A 289 -11.61 -19.96 1.72
N LEU A 290 -11.43 -20.06 3.02
CA LEU A 290 -12.38 -19.57 4.02
C LEU A 290 -11.79 -18.34 4.73
N ARG A 291 -12.65 -17.38 5.02
CA ARG A 291 -12.40 -16.31 5.96
C ARG A 291 -13.16 -16.62 7.24
N LEU A 292 -12.51 -16.45 8.38
CA LEU A 292 -13.04 -16.82 9.69
C LEU A 292 -13.11 -15.59 10.62
N ALA A 293 -14.14 -15.56 11.45
CA ALA A 293 -14.30 -14.58 12.53
C ALA A 293 -13.91 -15.19 13.90
N ARG A 294 -13.83 -14.35 14.94
CA ARG A 294 -13.48 -14.78 16.30
C ARG A 294 -14.51 -15.73 16.91
N ASP A 295 -15.77 -15.60 16.56
CA ASP A 295 -16.86 -16.44 17.01
C ASP A 295 -16.94 -17.80 16.29
N GLY A 296 -16.04 -18.05 15.33
CA GLY A 296 -16.01 -19.26 14.52
C GLY A 296 -16.93 -19.20 13.29
N SER A 297 -17.67 -18.12 13.07
CA SER A 297 -18.39 -17.94 11.80
C SER A 297 -17.42 -17.76 10.66
N PHE A 298 -17.83 -18.19 9.46
CA PHE A 298 -16.99 -18.17 8.26
C PHE A 298 -17.77 -17.82 6.99
N VAL A 299 -17.06 -17.42 5.98
CA VAL A 299 -17.52 -17.16 4.62
C VAL A 299 -16.49 -17.67 3.60
#